data_11fca208b013ea78f97902119b8d0889
#
_entry.id   11fca208b013ea78f97902119b8d0889
#
_cell.length_a   1.000
_cell.length_b   1.000
_cell.length_c   1.000
_cell.angle_alpha   90.00
_cell.angle_beta   90.00
_cell.angle_gamma   90.00
#
_symmetry.space_group_name_H-M   'P 1'
#
loop_
_entity.id
_entity.type
_entity.pdbx_description
1 polymer ?
#
loop_
_entity_poly.entity_id
_entity_poly.type
_entity_poly.pdbx_seq_one_letter_code
_entity_poly.pdbx_strand_id
1 'polypeptide(L)'
;MRFLVDANVSPRVAALLAAADHDAVAVRDVGLAAAPDDDILDWALTGDRVIVSHDTDFGTLLAARRQVKPSFILVRSSDPLTADDVAGLLLANLDSVAEDLGAGAIVTFARGRLRVRRLPLG
;
A
#
# COMPACT_ATOMS: atom_id res chain seq x y z
N MET A 1 -10.16 3.60 5.86
CA MET A 1 -8.89 4.10 5.27
C MET A 1 -9.02 4.24 3.77
N ARG A 2 -8.11 4.94 3.16
CA ARG A 2 -8.07 5.15 1.70
C ARG A 2 -6.84 4.45 1.14
N PHE A 3 -7.03 3.65 0.09
CA PHE A 3 -5.97 2.85 -0.52
C PHE A 3 -5.84 3.08 -2.01
N LEU A 4 -4.62 2.92 -2.50
CA LEU A 4 -4.31 2.81 -3.94
C LEU A 4 -3.55 1.49 -4.14
N VAL A 5 -4.15 0.58 -4.89
CA VAL A 5 -3.58 -0.75 -5.14
C VAL A 5 -2.79 -0.72 -6.44
N ASP A 6 -1.49 -1.01 -6.33
CA ASP A 6 -0.56 -0.97 -7.46
C ASP A 6 -0.82 -2.07 -8.49
N ALA A 7 -0.28 -1.89 -9.70
CA ALA A 7 -0.53 -2.77 -10.84
C ALA A 7 -0.07 -4.22 -10.62
N ASN A 8 0.95 -4.45 -9.79
CA ASN A 8 1.44 -5.80 -9.48
C ASN A 8 0.59 -6.55 -8.45
N VAL A 9 -0.42 -5.88 -7.89
CA VAL A 9 -1.40 -6.49 -6.98
C VAL A 9 -2.72 -6.65 -7.73
N SER A 10 -3.38 -7.80 -7.55
CA SER A 10 -4.68 -8.02 -8.20
C SER A 10 -5.65 -6.87 -7.91
N PRO A 11 -6.32 -6.30 -8.91
CA PRO A 11 -7.35 -5.27 -8.69
C PRO A 11 -8.50 -5.75 -7.81
N ARG A 12 -8.70 -7.06 -7.71
CA ARG A 12 -9.70 -7.64 -6.81
C ARG A 12 -9.41 -7.30 -5.35
N VAL A 13 -8.14 -7.04 -4.98
CA VAL A 13 -7.80 -6.59 -3.63
C VAL A 13 -8.48 -5.26 -3.32
N ALA A 14 -8.47 -4.31 -4.27
CA ALA A 14 -9.18 -3.05 -4.10
C ALA A 14 -10.68 -3.27 -3.91
N ALA A 15 -11.27 -4.15 -4.70
CA ALA A 15 -12.70 -4.48 -4.57
C ALA A 15 -13.03 -5.09 -3.21
N LEU A 16 -12.18 -5.98 -2.71
CA LEU A 16 -12.37 -6.62 -1.40
C LEU A 16 -12.21 -5.62 -0.25
N LEU A 17 -11.26 -4.70 -0.34
CA LEU A 17 -11.12 -3.63 0.64
C LEU A 17 -12.32 -2.68 0.61
N ALA A 18 -12.82 -2.36 -0.58
CA ALA A 18 -14.02 -1.53 -0.73
C ALA A 18 -15.25 -2.21 -0.12
N ALA A 19 -15.38 -3.52 -0.30
CA ALA A 19 -16.46 -4.31 0.29
C ALA A 19 -16.41 -4.32 1.83
N ALA A 20 -15.25 -4.05 2.41
CA ALA A 20 -15.03 -3.93 3.86
C ALA A 20 -15.09 -2.47 4.35
N ASP A 21 -15.75 -1.60 3.61
CA ASP A 21 -16.00 -0.19 3.93
C ASP A 21 -14.76 0.72 3.87
N HIS A 22 -13.73 0.33 3.13
CA HIS A 22 -12.59 1.20 2.85
C HIS A 22 -12.74 1.87 1.48
N ASP A 23 -12.14 3.04 1.32
CA ASP A 23 -12.06 3.71 0.02
C ASP A 23 -10.82 3.19 -0.71
N ALA A 24 -10.98 2.18 -1.54
CA ALA A 24 -9.88 1.54 -2.24
C ALA A 24 -10.10 1.56 -3.76
N VAL A 25 -9.07 1.96 -4.49
CA VAL A 25 -9.06 1.96 -5.95
C VAL A 25 -7.78 1.30 -6.46
N ALA A 26 -7.85 0.69 -7.64
CA ALA A 26 -6.68 0.16 -8.32
C ALA A 26 -6.14 1.21 -9.31
N VAL A 27 -4.83 1.21 -9.54
CA VAL A 27 -4.19 2.19 -10.45
C VAL A 27 -4.81 2.17 -11.85
N ARG A 28 -5.22 1.00 -12.35
CA ARG A 28 -5.86 0.89 -13.67
C ARG A 28 -7.21 1.60 -13.74
N ASP A 29 -7.93 1.69 -12.61
CA ASP A 29 -9.27 2.28 -12.58
C ASP A 29 -9.26 3.80 -12.47
N VAL A 30 -8.08 4.37 -12.21
CA VAL A 30 -7.89 5.83 -12.11
C VAL A 30 -6.91 6.38 -13.17
N GLY A 31 -6.63 5.58 -14.20
CA GLY A 31 -5.79 6.01 -15.32
C GLY A 31 -4.30 6.01 -15.05
N LEU A 32 -3.83 5.29 -14.04
CA LEU A 32 -2.43 5.27 -13.62
C LEU A 32 -1.69 3.98 -13.98
N ALA A 33 -2.30 3.07 -14.74
CA ALA A 33 -1.71 1.75 -15.01
C ALA A 33 -0.33 1.83 -15.69
N ALA A 34 -0.11 2.83 -16.55
CA ALA A 34 1.15 3.04 -17.25
C ALA A 34 1.95 4.23 -16.70
N ALA A 35 1.52 4.82 -15.57
CA ALA A 35 2.19 5.97 -14.99
C ALA A 35 3.51 5.56 -14.31
N PRO A 36 4.55 6.44 -14.34
CA PRO A 36 5.75 6.22 -13.54
C PRO A 36 5.44 6.20 -12.04
N ASP A 37 6.28 5.54 -11.26
CA ASP A 37 6.09 5.44 -9.80
C ASP A 37 6.03 6.81 -9.13
N ASP A 38 6.80 7.80 -9.61
CA ASP A 38 6.75 9.18 -9.10
C ASP A 38 5.34 9.77 -9.19
N ASP A 39 4.67 9.58 -10.31
CA ASP A 39 3.32 10.10 -10.53
C ASP A 39 2.30 9.37 -9.66
N ILE A 40 2.46 8.06 -9.51
CA ILE A 40 1.60 7.24 -8.64
C ILE A 40 1.75 7.71 -7.19
N LEU A 41 2.99 7.94 -6.75
CA LEU A 41 3.27 8.43 -5.41
C LEU A 41 2.61 9.79 -5.16
N ASP A 42 2.75 10.72 -6.10
CA ASP A 42 2.19 12.06 -6.00
C ASP A 42 0.66 12.02 -5.98
N TRP A 43 0.07 11.15 -6.80
CA TRP A 43 -1.38 10.98 -6.83
C TRP A 43 -1.91 10.44 -5.49
N ALA A 44 -1.23 9.46 -4.92
CA ALA A 44 -1.58 8.89 -3.62
C ALA A 44 -1.43 9.92 -2.50
N LEU A 45 -0.35 10.73 -2.55
CA LEU A 45 -0.12 11.81 -1.59
C LEU A 45 -1.25 12.83 -1.61
N THR A 46 -1.63 13.30 -2.80
CA THR A 46 -2.69 14.29 -2.97
C THR A 46 -4.04 13.78 -2.47
N GLY A 47 -4.34 12.50 -2.70
CA GLY A 47 -5.58 11.86 -2.26
C GLY A 47 -5.55 11.29 -0.85
N ASP A 48 -4.43 11.43 -0.14
CA ASP A 48 -4.22 10.83 1.19
C ASP A 48 -4.51 9.33 1.18
N ARG A 49 -3.92 8.62 0.22
CA ARG A 49 -4.10 7.17 0.07
C ARG A 49 -2.85 6.41 0.45
N VAL A 50 -3.05 5.27 1.09
CA VAL A 50 -1.98 4.30 1.37
C VAL A 50 -1.77 3.46 0.12
N ILE A 51 -0.51 3.36 -0.35
CA ILE A 51 -0.18 2.51 -1.50
C ILE A 51 0.01 1.08 -1.02
N VAL A 52 -0.56 0.13 -1.77
CA VAL A 52 -0.37 -1.31 -1.54
C VAL A 52 0.34 -1.90 -2.75
N SER A 53 1.49 -2.53 -2.54
CA SER A 53 2.29 -3.10 -3.63
C SER A 53 3.07 -4.34 -3.17
N HIS A 54 3.49 -5.15 -4.14
CA HIS A 54 4.44 -6.24 -3.94
C HIS A 54 5.89 -5.83 -4.22
N ASP A 55 6.10 -4.61 -4.72
CA ASP A 55 7.40 -4.11 -5.16
C ASP A 55 7.97 -3.13 -4.13
N THR A 56 9.30 -3.15 -3.96
CA THR A 56 10.02 -2.28 -3.04
C THR A 56 10.26 -0.87 -3.57
N ASP A 57 9.97 -0.60 -4.83
CA ASP A 57 10.33 0.66 -5.51
C ASP A 57 9.75 1.90 -4.82
N PHE A 58 8.51 1.84 -4.30
CA PHE A 58 7.91 2.96 -3.58
C PHE A 58 8.66 3.28 -2.28
N GLY A 59 9.14 2.25 -1.59
CA GLY A 59 9.96 2.44 -0.39
C GLY A 59 11.27 3.15 -0.71
N THR A 60 11.93 2.76 -1.80
CA THR A 60 13.14 3.42 -2.29
C THR A 60 12.89 4.89 -2.62
N LEU A 61 11.77 5.16 -3.29
CA LEU A 61 11.39 6.52 -3.68
C LEU A 61 11.08 7.41 -2.47
N LEU A 62 10.34 6.87 -1.50
CA LEU A 62 10.05 7.57 -0.24
C LEU A 62 11.32 7.91 0.53
N ALA A 63 12.27 6.98 0.57
CA ALA A 63 13.57 7.22 1.21
C ALA A 63 14.35 8.33 0.49
N ALA A 64 14.41 8.29 -0.83
CA ALA A 64 15.13 9.28 -1.63
C ALA A 64 14.54 10.68 -1.47
N ARG A 65 13.22 10.78 -1.38
CA ARG A 65 12.51 12.06 -1.23
C ARG A 65 12.41 12.52 0.22
N ARG A 66 12.77 11.69 1.18
CA ARG A 66 12.63 11.95 2.62
C ARG A 66 11.19 12.36 2.98
N GLN A 67 10.22 11.75 2.31
CA GLN A 67 8.81 12.03 2.53
C GLN A 67 8.26 11.26 3.73
N VAL A 68 7.28 11.87 4.38
CA VAL A 68 6.53 11.25 5.47
C VAL A 68 5.33 10.49 4.93
N LYS A 69 4.76 10.95 3.82
CA LYS A 69 3.60 10.35 3.16
C LYS A 69 3.78 10.34 1.64
N PRO A 70 3.08 9.50 0.92
CA PRO A 70 2.03 8.57 1.39
C PRO A 70 2.61 7.40 2.18
N SER A 71 1.82 6.83 3.08
CA SER A 71 2.16 5.56 3.70
C SER A 71 2.13 4.43 2.67
N PHE A 72 2.89 3.39 2.92
CA PHE A 72 3.08 2.30 1.98
C PHE A 72 2.98 0.95 2.69
N ILE A 73 2.17 0.06 2.14
CA ILE A 73 2.07 -1.33 2.57
C ILE A 73 2.75 -2.20 1.53
N LEU A 74 3.84 -2.86 1.94
CA LEU A 74 4.57 -3.81 1.11
C LEU A 74 4.17 -5.22 1.54
N VAL A 75 3.60 -5.98 0.62
CA VAL A 75 3.24 -7.38 0.85
C VAL A 75 4.24 -8.27 0.14
N ARG A 76 5.01 -9.03 0.90
CA ARG A 76 6.05 -9.94 0.39
C ARG A 76 5.72 -11.37 0.76
N SER A 77 5.85 -12.28 -0.21
CA SER A 77 5.69 -13.70 0.02
C SER A 77 6.54 -14.47 -0.97
N SER A 78 7.14 -15.57 -0.52
CA SER A 78 7.83 -16.52 -1.39
C SER A 78 6.84 -17.41 -2.13
N ASP A 79 5.61 -17.51 -1.64
CA ASP A 79 4.55 -18.29 -2.26
C ASP A 79 3.53 -17.36 -2.93
N PRO A 80 2.87 -17.80 -4.01
CA PRO A 80 1.82 -17.01 -4.64
C PRO A 80 0.67 -16.76 -3.65
N LEU A 81 0.22 -15.51 -3.58
CA LEU A 81 -0.93 -15.11 -2.76
C LEU A 81 -2.11 -14.80 -3.67
N THR A 82 -3.29 -15.30 -3.30
CA THR A 82 -4.54 -14.92 -3.96
C THR A 82 -4.94 -13.50 -3.53
N ALA A 83 -5.84 -12.88 -4.27
CA ALA A 83 -6.41 -11.59 -3.87
C ALA A 83 -7.09 -11.69 -2.50
N ASP A 84 -7.79 -12.78 -2.23
CA ASP A 84 -8.43 -13.03 -0.94
C ASP A 84 -7.40 -13.14 0.19
N ASP A 85 -6.25 -13.78 -0.06
CA ASP A 85 -5.17 -13.89 0.91
C ASP A 85 -4.60 -12.50 1.26
N VAL A 86 -4.33 -11.68 0.25
CA VAL A 86 -3.79 -10.34 0.44
C VAL A 86 -4.78 -9.45 1.19
N ALA A 87 -6.03 -9.40 0.74
CA ALA A 87 -7.06 -8.59 1.38
C ALA A 87 -7.32 -9.07 2.82
N GLY A 88 -7.38 -10.37 3.05
CA GLY A 88 -7.55 -10.94 4.38
C GLY A 88 -6.42 -10.57 5.32
N LEU A 89 -5.17 -10.63 4.84
CA LEU A 89 -3.99 -10.23 5.61
C LEU A 89 -4.06 -8.75 6.00
N LEU A 90 -4.41 -7.88 5.07
CA LEU A 90 -4.54 -6.45 5.33
C LEU A 90 -5.66 -6.19 6.34
N LEU A 91 -6.85 -6.72 6.09
CA LEU A 91 -8.02 -6.48 6.94
C LEU A 91 -7.82 -6.98 8.37
N ALA A 92 -7.12 -8.10 8.54
CA ALA A 92 -6.85 -8.65 9.86
C ALA A 92 -5.89 -7.79 10.70
N ASN A 93 -5.09 -6.92 10.06
CA ASN A 93 -4.02 -6.18 10.72
C ASN A 93 -4.15 -4.66 10.66
N LEU A 94 -5.11 -4.11 9.91
CA LEU A 94 -5.22 -2.66 9.73
C LEU A 94 -5.40 -1.92 11.04
N ASP A 95 -6.20 -2.43 11.97
CA ASP A 95 -6.42 -1.77 13.25
C ASP A 95 -5.13 -1.61 14.04
N SER A 96 -4.25 -2.60 13.99
CA SER A 96 -3.00 -2.56 14.75
C SER A 96 -1.96 -1.60 14.16
N VAL A 97 -2.10 -1.20 12.90
CA VAL A 97 -1.18 -0.29 12.20
C VAL A 97 -1.82 1.02 11.76
N ALA A 98 -3.09 1.23 12.11
CA ALA A 98 -3.85 2.40 11.65
C ALA A 98 -3.19 3.72 12.07
N GLU A 99 -2.72 3.81 13.31
CA GLU A 99 -2.04 5.01 13.81
C GLU A 99 -0.74 5.27 13.05
N ASP A 100 0.05 4.22 12.82
CA ASP A 100 1.29 4.32 12.06
C ASP A 100 1.04 4.79 10.63
N LEU A 101 0.06 4.19 9.95
CA LEU A 101 -0.30 4.58 8.59
C LEU A 101 -0.83 6.01 8.53
N GLY A 102 -1.56 6.44 9.54
CA GLY A 102 -2.05 7.81 9.63
C GLY A 102 -0.95 8.84 9.83
N ALA A 103 0.10 8.48 10.55
CA ALA A 103 1.26 9.34 10.80
C ALA A 103 2.26 9.35 9.63
N GLY A 104 2.29 8.31 8.85
CA GLY A 104 3.24 8.09 7.77
C GLY A 104 4.21 6.97 8.12
N ALA A 105 4.07 5.83 7.44
CA ALA A 105 4.89 4.66 7.72
C ALA A 105 4.95 3.72 6.52
N ILE A 106 5.98 2.88 6.51
CA ILE A 106 6.05 1.69 5.67
C ILE A 106 5.72 0.49 6.55
N VAL A 107 4.68 -0.24 6.17
CA VAL A 107 4.28 -1.48 6.85
C VAL A 107 4.58 -2.64 5.90
N THR A 108 5.39 -3.58 6.36
CA THR A 108 5.77 -4.74 5.55
C THR A 108 5.19 -6.00 6.15
N PHE A 109 4.46 -6.75 5.33
CA PHE A 109 3.98 -8.10 5.65
C PHE A 109 4.87 -9.11 4.93
N ALA A 110 5.55 -9.98 5.68
CA ALA A 110 6.42 -11.01 5.13
C ALA A 110 6.48 -12.22 6.05
N ARG A 111 6.16 -13.40 5.54
CA ARG A 111 6.30 -14.69 6.26
C ARG A 111 5.69 -14.68 7.66
N GLY A 112 4.47 -14.18 7.80
CA GLY A 112 3.82 -14.09 9.10
C GLY A 112 4.39 -13.01 10.02
N ARG A 113 5.27 -12.17 9.51
CA ARG A 113 5.85 -11.04 10.24
C ARG A 113 5.24 -9.74 9.76
N LEU A 114 5.02 -8.86 10.72
CA LEU A 114 4.59 -7.49 10.48
C LEU A 114 5.71 -6.56 10.95
N ARG A 115 6.19 -5.70 10.04
CA ARG A 115 7.20 -4.69 10.38
C ARG A 115 6.65 -3.31 10.10
N VAL A 116 6.87 -2.40 11.02
CA VAL A 116 6.46 -0.99 10.87
C VAL A 116 7.70 -0.11 10.96
N ARG A 117 7.87 0.76 9.98
CA ARG A 117 8.92 1.78 9.98
C ARG A 117 8.28 3.14 9.76
N ARG A 118 8.42 4.02 10.73
CA ARG A 118 7.92 5.39 10.59
C ARG A 118 8.73 6.15 9.55
N LEU A 119 8.04 6.96 8.77
CA LEU A 119 8.64 7.88 7.82
C LEU A 119 8.96 9.21 8.51
N PRO A 120 9.98 9.96 8.05
CA PRO A 120 10.87 9.63 6.94
C PRO A 120 11.88 8.54 7.32
N LEU A 121 12.36 7.80 6.29
CA LEU A 121 13.41 6.82 6.49
C LEU A 121 14.77 7.50 6.63
N GLY A 122 15.58 6.98 7.55
CA GLY A 122 16.93 7.50 7.71
C GLY A 122 17.51 7.33 9.08
#